data_7906c2dd0304e068a51d6f2ad2928cfb
#
_entry.id   7906c2dd0304e068a51d6f2ad2928cfb
#
_cell.length_a   1.000
_cell.length_b   1.000
_cell.length_c   1.000
_cell.angle_alpha   90.00
_cell.angle_beta   90.00
_cell.angle_gamma   90.00
#
_symmetry.space_group_name_H-M   'P 1'
#
loop_
_entity.id
_entity.type
_entity.pdbx_description
1 polymer ?
#
loop_
_entity_poly.entity_id
_entity_poly.type
_entity_poly.pdbx_seq_one_letter_code
_entity_poly.pdbx_strand_id
1 'polypeptide(L)'
;MDIAVIGSNMVDLITYINQMPKEGETLEAPAFKIGCGGKGANQAVAAAKLNSKVLMLTKVGDDIFADNTIRNLESWGINTTYVEKVPCTSSGVAPIFVNANSSNSILIIKGANKFLSPEDIDRAAEDLKKCQLIVLQLEVQLETVYHAIEFGKKHGIEVLLNPAPALRELDMSYACKCDFFVPNETELEILTGMPVDTYDLIRAAARSLVDKGLNNIIVTMGEKGALWMTRDQEVHVPAFKVNAVDTSGAGDAFIGCFAHYYVQSGDVEAAMKKAALFAAFSVTGKGTQSSYPSIEQFNEFLTLNE
;
A
#
# COMPACT_ATOMS: atom_id res chain seq x y z
N MET A 1 -7.17 16.77 -8.91
CA MET A 1 -6.64 15.74 -7.98
C MET A 1 -5.39 15.18 -8.59
N ASP A 2 -4.43 14.77 -7.75
CA ASP A 2 -3.17 14.25 -8.28
C ASP A 2 -3.25 12.72 -8.37
N ILE A 3 -3.74 12.09 -7.28
CA ILE A 3 -3.75 10.64 -7.10
C ILE A 3 -5.15 10.21 -6.68
N ALA A 4 -5.66 9.13 -7.29
CA ALA A 4 -6.79 8.37 -6.78
C ALA A 4 -6.29 7.06 -6.15
N VAL A 5 -6.72 6.76 -4.94
CA VAL A 5 -6.49 5.46 -4.32
C VAL A 5 -7.81 4.71 -4.26
N ILE A 6 -7.89 3.57 -4.93
CA ILE A 6 -9.04 2.68 -4.93
C ILE A 6 -8.63 1.42 -4.19
N GLY A 7 -9.07 1.26 -2.96
CA GLY A 7 -8.54 0.19 -2.14
C GLY A 7 -9.16 0.07 -0.76
N SER A 8 -8.49 -0.70 0.08
CA SER A 8 -8.92 -1.05 1.42
C SER A 8 -8.67 0.05 2.45
N ASN A 9 -9.43 -0.04 3.51
CA ASN A 9 -9.13 0.52 4.82
C ASN A 9 -9.34 -0.56 5.89
N MET A 10 -8.59 -0.49 6.97
CA MET A 10 -8.70 -1.42 8.10
C MET A 10 -8.62 -0.65 9.41
N VAL A 11 -9.21 -1.22 10.45
CA VAL A 11 -8.94 -0.82 11.83
C VAL A 11 -7.98 -1.83 12.43
N ASP A 12 -6.80 -1.37 12.78
CA ASP A 12 -5.77 -2.20 13.40
C ASP A 12 -6.08 -2.34 14.90
N LEU A 13 -6.37 -3.56 15.34
CA LEU A 13 -6.64 -3.93 16.73
C LEU A 13 -5.37 -4.56 17.31
N ILE A 14 -4.45 -3.71 17.78
CA ILE A 14 -3.10 -4.13 18.18
C ILE A 14 -3.12 -4.53 19.65
N THR A 15 -2.92 -5.82 19.90
CA THR A 15 -2.78 -6.38 21.26
C THR A 15 -1.33 -6.78 21.49
N TYR A 16 -0.69 -6.15 22.47
CA TYR A 16 0.64 -6.55 22.90
C TYR A 16 0.51 -7.75 23.83
N ILE A 17 1.27 -8.81 23.57
CA ILE A 17 1.15 -10.08 24.30
C ILE A 17 2.53 -10.59 24.75
N ASN A 18 2.56 -11.31 25.86
CA ASN A 18 3.75 -12.04 26.30
C ASN A 18 3.82 -13.42 25.62
N GLN A 19 2.66 -14.02 25.38
CA GLN A 19 2.48 -15.28 24.66
C GLN A 19 1.07 -15.38 24.09
N MET A 20 0.89 -16.18 23.04
CA MET A 20 -0.44 -16.54 22.53
C MET A 20 -1.14 -17.51 23.51
N PRO A 21 -2.43 -17.28 23.85
CA PRO A 21 -3.19 -18.23 24.65
C PRO A 21 -3.40 -19.55 23.90
N LYS A 22 -3.39 -20.66 24.64
CA LYS A 22 -3.80 -21.95 24.12
C LYS A 22 -5.32 -22.07 24.09
N GLU A 23 -5.84 -23.09 23.41
CA GLU A 23 -7.27 -23.37 23.39
C GLU A 23 -7.81 -23.53 24.85
N GLY A 24 -8.86 -22.77 25.17
CA GLY A 24 -9.47 -22.73 26.51
C GLY A 24 -8.72 -21.89 27.55
N GLU A 25 -7.58 -21.28 27.18
CA GLU A 25 -6.81 -20.43 28.09
C GLU A 25 -7.25 -18.98 27.97
N THR A 26 -7.30 -18.28 29.12
CA THR A 26 -7.51 -16.83 29.19
C THR A 26 -6.27 -16.19 29.80
N LEU A 27 -5.65 -15.25 29.09
CA LEU A 27 -4.47 -14.51 29.53
C LEU A 27 -4.76 -13.01 29.56
N GLU A 28 -4.15 -12.33 30.52
CA GLU A 28 -4.13 -10.87 30.55
C GLU A 28 -3.06 -10.34 29.58
N ALA A 29 -3.44 -9.43 28.70
CA ALA A 29 -2.54 -8.76 27.78
C ALA A 29 -2.04 -7.44 28.39
N PRO A 30 -0.73 -7.12 28.27
CA PRO A 30 -0.13 -5.92 28.88
C PRO A 30 -0.68 -4.61 28.33
N ALA A 31 -1.07 -4.55 27.04
CA ALA A 31 -1.54 -3.32 26.40
C ALA A 31 -2.37 -3.60 25.15
N PHE A 32 -3.21 -2.63 24.82
CA PHE A 32 -4.02 -2.61 23.59
C PHE A 32 -3.97 -1.23 22.96
N LYS A 33 -3.97 -1.18 21.60
CA LYS A 33 -4.02 0.05 20.83
C LYS A 33 -4.92 -0.13 19.61
N ILE A 34 -5.69 0.88 19.27
CA ILE A 34 -6.44 0.95 18.02
C ILE A 34 -5.68 1.88 17.06
N GLY A 35 -5.50 1.45 15.81
CA GLY A 35 -4.90 2.21 14.74
C GLY A 35 -5.78 2.25 13.51
N CYS A 36 -5.47 3.17 12.60
CA CYS A 36 -6.00 3.14 11.24
C CYS A 36 -4.97 2.51 10.32
N GLY A 37 -5.41 1.55 9.50
CA GLY A 37 -4.57 0.76 8.60
C GLY A 37 -5.32 0.41 7.33
N GLY A 38 -4.88 -0.67 6.69
CA GLY A 38 -5.30 -1.09 5.35
C GLY A 38 -4.41 -0.48 4.27
N LYS A 39 -3.99 -1.29 3.32
CA LYS A 39 -3.00 -0.89 2.31
C LYS A 39 -3.43 0.35 1.52
N GLY A 40 -4.68 0.40 1.07
CA GLY A 40 -5.20 1.57 0.37
C GLY A 40 -5.13 2.84 1.22
N ALA A 41 -5.67 2.80 2.43
CA ALA A 41 -5.64 3.94 3.34
C ALA A 41 -4.20 4.35 3.72
N ASN A 42 -3.30 3.39 3.93
CA ASN A 42 -1.89 3.67 4.25
C ASN A 42 -1.19 4.41 3.11
N GLN A 43 -1.36 3.93 1.86
CA GLN A 43 -0.76 4.53 0.66
C GLN A 43 -1.34 5.93 0.40
N ALA A 44 -2.66 6.11 0.61
CA ALA A 44 -3.33 7.39 0.51
C ALA A 44 -2.78 8.41 1.54
N VAL A 45 -2.64 7.98 2.81
CA VAL A 45 -2.10 8.83 3.88
C VAL A 45 -0.64 9.17 3.64
N ALA A 46 0.18 8.22 3.17
CA ALA A 46 1.58 8.48 2.86
C ALA A 46 1.74 9.58 1.78
N ALA A 47 0.94 9.51 0.71
CA ALA A 47 0.92 10.54 -0.34
C ALA A 47 0.37 11.89 0.18
N ALA A 48 -0.70 11.87 0.99
CA ALA A 48 -1.33 13.07 1.52
C ALA A 48 -0.41 13.84 2.50
N LYS A 49 0.36 13.12 3.32
CA LYS A 49 1.36 13.73 4.23
C LYS A 49 2.48 14.46 3.49
N LEU A 50 2.69 14.15 2.23
CA LEU A 50 3.58 14.85 1.31
C LEU A 50 2.86 15.95 0.50
N ASN A 51 1.62 16.31 0.88
CA ASN A 51 0.79 17.34 0.25
C ASN A 51 0.22 16.97 -1.14
N SER A 52 0.15 15.68 -1.52
CA SER A 52 -0.65 15.27 -2.68
C SER A 52 -2.15 15.49 -2.43
N LYS A 53 -2.87 15.91 -3.46
CA LYS A 53 -4.34 15.95 -3.44
C LYS A 53 -4.88 14.56 -3.77
N VAL A 54 -5.20 13.79 -2.74
CA VAL A 54 -5.64 12.39 -2.83
C VAL A 54 -7.15 12.30 -2.82
N LEU A 55 -7.71 11.49 -3.73
CA LEU A 55 -9.08 11.03 -3.74
C LEU A 55 -9.11 9.57 -3.28
N MET A 56 -9.90 9.24 -2.25
CA MET A 56 -10.02 7.88 -1.75
C MET A 56 -11.38 7.28 -2.12
N LEU A 57 -11.35 6.12 -2.80
CA LEU A 57 -12.52 5.27 -3.02
C LEU A 57 -12.36 4.03 -2.14
N THR A 58 -13.26 3.86 -1.18
CA THR A 58 -13.26 2.72 -0.26
C THR A 58 -14.61 2.55 0.41
N LYS A 59 -14.81 1.43 1.09
CA LYS A 59 -16.01 1.15 1.88
C LYS A 59 -15.66 1.03 3.35
N VAL A 60 -16.50 1.60 4.21
CA VAL A 60 -16.48 1.41 5.67
C VAL A 60 -17.74 0.69 6.11
N GLY A 61 -17.72 0.07 7.27
CA GLY A 61 -18.89 -0.61 7.82
C GLY A 61 -19.96 0.33 8.35
N ASP A 62 -20.96 -0.26 8.97
CA ASP A 62 -22.02 0.44 9.73
C ASP A 62 -21.82 0.18 11.23
N ASP A 63 -20.65 0.56 11.73
CA ASP A 63 -20.20 0.30 13.08
C ASP A 63 -19.45 1.50 13.69
N ILE A 64 -19.01 1.36 14.94
CA ILE A 64 -18.32 2.41 15.69
C ILE A 64 -16.98 2.83 15.07
N PHE A 65 -16.39 2.02 14.18
CA PHE A 65 -15.10 2.28 13.55
C PHE A 65 -15.20 3.14 12.29
N ALA A 66 -16.35 3.12 11.62
CA ALA A 66 -16.55 3.80 10.34
C ALA A 66 -16.23 5.30 10.41
N ASP A 67 -16.82 6.01 11.39
CA ASP A 67 -16.61 7.45 11.54
C ASP A 67 -15.17 7.79 11.95
N ASN A 68 -14.50 6.90 12.68
CA ASN A 68 -13.10 7.09 13.02
C ASN A 68 -12.21 6.99 11.80
N THR A 69 -12.45 6.01 10.92
CA THR A 69 -11.72 5.85 9.66
C THR A 69 -11.91 7.06 8.74
N ILE A 70 -13.15 7.52 8.56
CA ILE A 70 -13.46 8.70 7.73
C ILE A 70 -12.73 9.93 8.28
N ARG A 71 -12.90 10.23 9.57
CA ARG A 71 -12.22 11.38 10.21
C ARG A 71 -10.71 11.31 10.13
N ASN A 72 -10.12 10.11 10.22
CA ASN A 72 -8.68 9.95 10.06
C ASN A 72 -8.24 10.35 8.64
N LEU A 73 -8.92 9.89 7.60
CA LEU A 73 -8.63 10.27 6.22
C LEU A 73 -8.79 11.77 5.99
N GLU A 74 -9.89 12.36 6.48
CA GLU A 74 -10.17 13.81 6.39
C GLU A 74 -9.13 14.65 7.12
N SER A 75 -8.61 14.17 8.26
CA SER A 75 -7.58 14.88 9.03
C SER A 75 -6.25 15.04 8.27
N TRP A 76 -6.03 14.20 7.26
CA TRP A 76 -4.89 14.29 6.33
C TRP A 76 -5.23 15.02 5.02
N GLY A 77 -6.42 15.64 4.93
CA GLY A 77 -6.86 16.37 3.74
C GLY A 77 -7.22 15.48 2.55
N ILE A 78 -7.43 14.19 2.77
CA ILE A 78 -7.87 13.25 1.74
C ILE A 78 -9.34 13.51 1.40
N ASN A 79 -9.67 13.56 0.11
CA ASN A 79 -11.05 13.67 -0.33
C ASN A 79 -11.78 12.35 -0.11
N THR A 80 -12.78 12.36 0.77
CA THR A 80 -13.58 11.21 1.22
C THR A 80 -14.96 11.14 0.57
N THR A 81 -15.22 11.90 -0.51
CA THR A 81 -16.54 11.94 -1.19
C THR A 81 -17.03 10.53 -1.59
N TYR A 82 -16.12 9.61 -1.88
CA TYR A 82 -16.42 8.22 -2.27
C TYR A 82 -16.02 7.20 -1.20
N VAL A 83 -15.98 7.63 0.07
CA VAL A 83 -15.89 6.73 1.22
C VAL A 83 -17.30 6.46 1.71
N GLU A 84 -17.83 5.28 1.39
CA GLU A 84 -19.25 4.98 1.62
C GLU A 84 -19.44 3.94 2.73
N LYS A 85 -20.47 4.14 3.56
CA LYS A 85 -20.91 3.16 4.56
C LYS A 85 -21.70 2.02 3.91
N VAL A 86 -21.40 0.78 4.29
CA VAL A 86 -22.15 -0.42 3.88
C VAL A 86 -23.08 -0.82 5.03
N PRO A 87 -24.40 -0.71 4.85
CA PRO A 87 -25.36 -1.03 5.92
C PRO A 87 -25.23 -2.47 6.42
N CYS A 88 -25.45 -2.69 7.71
CA CYS A 88 -25.42 -4.00 8.37
C CYS A 88 -24.12 -4.80 8.13
N THR A 89 -23.00 -4.12 7.92
CA THR A 89 -21.71 -4.73 7.65
C THR A 89 -20.65 -4.15 8.58
N SER A 90 -19.71 -4.98 9.06
CA SER A 90 -18.57 -4.50 9.84
C SER A 90 -17.55 -3.78 8.96
N SER A 91 -16.88 -2.78 9.51
CA SER A 91 -15.63 -2.26 8.93
C SER A 91 -14.59 -3.36 8.74
N GLY A 92 -13.63 -3.15 7.86
CA GLY A 92 -12.46 -4.00 7.81
C GLY A 92 -11.67 -3.89 9.11
N VAL A 93 -11.26 -5.02 9.69
CA VAL A 93 -10.47 -5.03 10.92
C VAL A 93 -9.28 -5.97 10.79
N ALA A 94 -8.18 -5.60 11.42
CA ALA A 94 -6.97 -6.41 11.52
C ALA A 94 -6.61 -6.63 13.01
N PRO A 95 -7.05 -7.74 13.64
CA PRO A 95 -6.47 -8.19 14.90
C PRO A 95 -4.98 -8.49 14.74
N ILE A 96 -4.14 -7.76 15.46
CA ILE A 96 -2.68 -7.83 15.40
C ILE A 96 -2.18 -8.20 16.78
N PHE A 97 -1.46 -9.30 16.89
CA PHE A 97 -0.82 -9.75 18.13
C PHE A 97 0.67 -9.50 18.03
N VAL A 98 1.20 -8.64 18.90
CA VAL A 98 2.62 -8.27 18.93
C VAL A 98 3.29 -8.89 20.15
N ASN A 99 4.25 -9.78 19.92
CA ASN A 99 5.03 -10.42 20.98
C ASN A 99 6.12 -9.48 21.54
N ALA A 100 6.67 -9.83 22.71
CA ALA A 100 7.75 -9.08 23.35
C ALA A 100 9.04 -8.97 22.50
N ASN A 101 9.26 -9.90 21.57
CA ASN A 101 10.38 -9.88 20.60
C ASN A 101 10.07 -9.11 19.32
N SER A 102 8.98 -8.35 19.30
CA SER A 102 8.48 -7.58 18.13
C SER A 102 8.00 -8.42 16.95
N SER A 103 7.93 -9.76 17.06
CA SER A 103 7.23 -10.57 16.05
C SER A 103 5.72 -10.35 16.14
N ASN A 104 5.04 -10.40 15.01
CA ASN A 104 3.60 -10.21 14.98
C ASN A 104 2.87 -11.37 14.27
N SER A 105 1.58 -11.50 14.60
CA SER A 105 0.64 -12.37 13.91
C SER A 105 -0.61 -11.54 13.60
N ILE A 106 -1.06 -11.58 12.36
CA ILE A 106 -2.12 -10.72 11.85
C ILE A 106 -3.23 -11.58 11.27
N LEU A 107 -4.47 -11.29 11.65
CA LEU A 107 -5.67 -11.78 10.98
C LEU A 107 -6.31 -10.63 10.22
N ILE A 108 -6.81 -10.89 9.03
CA ILE A 108 -7.51 -9.88 8.22
C ILE A 108 -8.97 -10.27 8.06
N ILE A 109 -9.86 -9.39 8.48
CA ILE A 109 -11.29 -9.47 8.22
C ILE A 109 -11.63 -8.34 7.26
N LYS A 110 -11.86 -8.65 5.98
CA LYS A 110 -12.10 -7.64 4.94
C LYS A 110 -13.33 -6.75 5.21
N GLY A 111 -14.36 -7.27 5.88
CA GLY A 111 -15.56 -6.51 6.21
C GLY A 111 -16.14 -5.80 4.98
N ALA A 112 -16.42 -4.50 5.14
CA ALA A 112 -16.98 -3.65 4.09
C ALA A 112 -16.09 -3.52 2.84
N ASN A 113 -14.78 -3.77 2.92
CA ASN A 113 -13.91 -3.74 1.75
C ASN A 113 -14.34 -4.73 0.64
N LYS A 114 -15.08 -5.78 0.99
CA LYS A 114 -15.63 -6.74 0.02
C LYS A 114 -16.72 -6.15 -0.88
N PHE A 115 -17.26 -5.00 -0.53
CA PHE A 115 -18.37 -4.36 -1.24
C PHE A 115 -17.92 -3.20 -2.11
N LEU A 116 -16.62 -2.91 -2.17
CA LEU A 116 -16.10 -1.99 -3.18
C LEU A 116 -16.20 -2.66 -4.55
N SER A 117 -16.94 -2.04 -5.46
CA SER A 117 -17.40 -2.65 -6.71
C SER A 117 -17.06 -1.82 -7.93
N PRO A 118 -17.16 -2.38 -9.16
CA PRO A 118 -17.03 -1.63 -10.41
C PRO A 118 -17.95 -0.42 -10.50
N GLU A 119 -19.18 -0.51 -9.99
CA GLU A 119 -20.15 0.59 -10.00
C GLU A 119 -19.69 1.79 -9.16
N ASP A 120 -18.89 1.56 -8.11
CA ASP A 120 -18.30 2.65 -7.31
C ASP A 120 -17.32 3.47 -8.15
N ILE A 121 -16.55 2.80 -9.01
CA ILE A 121 -15.62 3.44 -9.95
C ILE A 121 -16.40 4.25 -10.98
N ASP A 122 -17.46 3.67 -11.53
CA ASP A 122 -18.29 4.35 -12.53
C ASP A 122 -18.98 5.59 -11.95
N ARG A 123 -19.42 5.55 -10.67
CA ARG A 123 -19.96 6.73 -9.98
C ARG A 123 -18.92 7.82 -9.76
N ALA A 124 -17.68 7.46 -9.55
CA ALA A 124 -16.56 8.37 -9.31
C ALA A 124 -15.89 8.85 -10.64
N ALA A 125 -16.36 8.40 -11.79
CA ALA A 125 -15.68 8.56 -13.07
C ALA A 125 -15.26 10.00 -13.40
N GLU A 126 -16.14 11.00 -13.13
CA GLU A 126 -15.85 12.40 -13.45
C GLU A 126 -14.73 13.00 -12.57
N ASP A 127 -14.54 12.50 -11.35
CA ASP A 127 -13.46 12.94 -10.48
C ASP A 127 -12.19 12.11 -10.71
N LEU A 128 -12.32 10.81 -11.02
CA LEU A 128 -11.19 9.96 -11.39
C LEU A 128 -10.48 10.46 -12.66
N LYS A 129 -11.21 10.93 -13.67
CA LYS A 129 -10.64 11.51 -14.91
C LYS A 129 -9.77 12.75 -14.67
N LYS A 130 -9.87 13.38 -13.49
CA LYS A 130 -9.04 14.53 -13.11
C LYS A 130 -7.73 14.11 -12.41
N CYS A 131 -7.57 12.81 -12.11
CA CYS A 131 -6.38 12.27 -11.48
C CYS A 131 -5.32 11.90 -12.51
N GLN A 132 -4.06 11.95 -12.14
CA GLN A 132 -2.94 11.58 -12.98
C GLN A 132 -2.56 10.11 -12.80
N LEU A 133 -2.78 9.56 -11.59
CA LEU A 133 -2.41 8.21 -11.20
C LEU A 133 -3.52 7.56 -10.38
N ILE A 134 -3.86 6.31 -10.72
CA ILE A 134 -4.70 5.42 -9.90
C ILE A 134 -3.78 4.41 -9.18
N VAL A 135 -3.93 4.29 -7.86
CA VAL A 135 -3.16 3.36 -7.02
C VAL A 135 -4.08 2.27 -6.50
N LEU A 136 -3.71 1.01 -6.72
CA LEU A 136 -4.49 -0.18 -6.45
C LEU A 136 -3.74 -1.19 -5.58
N GLN A 137 -4.48 -2.01 -4.82
CA GLN A 137 -3.98 -3.15 -4.04
C GLN A 137 -4.97 -4.31 -4.13
N LEU A 138 -4.66 -5.48 -3.50
CA LEU A 138 -5.48 -6.70 -3.62
C LEU A 138 -6.28 -7.05 -2.35
N GLU A 139 -6.53 -6.09 -1.48
CA GLU A 139 -7.38 -6.29 -0.30
C GLU A 139 -8.89 -6.10 -0.58
N VAL A 140 -9.23 -5.71 -1.80
CA VAL A 140 -10.60 -5.59 -2.31
C VAL A 140 -10.92 -6.70 -3.30
N GLN A 141 -12.06 -6.66 -3.99
CA GLN A 141 -12.43 -7.65 -4.99
C GLN A 141 -11.58 -7.51 -6.26
N LEU A 142 -11.09 -8.62 -6.83
CA LEU A 142 -10.31 -8.59 -8.07
C LEU A 142 -11.07 -7.98 -9.24
N GLU A 143 -12.38 -8.21 -9.33
CA GLU A 143 -13.24 -7.62 -10.35
C GLU A 143 -13.18 -6.09 -10.33
N THR A 144 -13.21 -5.50 -9.13
CA THR A 144 -13.07 -4.04 -8.95
C THR A 144 -11.68 -3.55 -9.36
N VAL A 145 -10.63 -4.30 -9.01
CA VAL A 145 -9.26 -3.97 -9.43
C VAL A 145 -9.12 -4.00 -10.95
N TYR A 146 -9.65 -5.04 -11.59
CA TYR A 146 -9.61 -5.17 -13.05
C TYR A 146 -10.39 -4.06 -13.74
N HIS A 147 -11.58 -3.72 -13.21
CA HIS A 147 -12.37 -2.60 -13.75
C HIS A 147 -11.63 -1.26 -13.60
N ALA A 148 -10.95 -1.01 -12.48
CA ALA A 148 -10.14 0.19 -12.29
C ALA A 148 -8.96 0.28 -13.27
N ILE A 149 -8.30 -0.84 -13.56
CA ILE A 149 -7.23 -0.92 -14.56
C ILE A 149 -7.76 -0.58 -15.96
N GLU A 150 -8.88 -1.19 -16.36
CA GLU A 150 -9.52 -0.90 -17.65
C GLU A 150 -10.00 0.56 -17.73
N PHE A 151 -10.53 1.09 -16.64
CA PHE A 151 -10.93 2.50 -16.56
C PHE A 151 -9.73 3.43 -16.77
N GLY A 152 -8.62 3.21 -16.08
CA GLY A 152 -7.38 3.97 -16.26
C GLY A 152 -6.90 3.92 -17.72
N LYS A 153 -6.79 2.72 -18.28
CA LYS A 153 -6.38 2.51 -19.66
C LYS A 153 -7.27 3.23 -20.67
N LYS A 154 -8.59 3.13 -20.49
CA LYS A 154 -9.59 3.76 -21.36
C LYS A 154 -9.52 5.29 -21.35
N HIS A 155 -9.18 5.86 -20.20
CA HIS A 155 -9.18 7.32 -20.02
C HIS A 155 -7.79 7.97 -20.02
N GLY A 156 -6.72 7.18 -20.28
CA GLY A 156 -5.35 7.68 -20.32
C GLY A 156 -4.80 8.11 -18.96
N ILE A 157 -5.28 7.47 -17.88
CA ILE A 157 -4.81 7.68 -16.53
C ILE A 157 -3.84 6.53 -16.18
N GLU A 158 -2.66 6.85 -15.70
CA GLU A 158 -1.69 5.85 -15.32
C GLU A 158 -2.18 5.02 -14.12
N VAL A 159 -1.81 3.75 -14.08
CA VAL A 159 -2.21 2.81 -13.03
C VAL A 159 -0.99 2.17 -12.38
N LEU A 160 -0.91 2.29 -11.06
CA LEU A 160 0.03 1.57 -10.22
C LEU A 160 -0.72 0.47 -9.46
N LEU A 161 -0.31 -0.77 -9.67
CA LEU A 161 -0.80 -1.93 -8.92
C LEU A 161 0.27 -2.43 -7.95
N ASN A 162 -0.03 -2.36 -6.66
CA ASN A 162 0.68 -3.11 -5.64
C ASN A 162 -0.03 -4.47 -5.45
N PRO A 163 0.54 -5.61 -5.87
CA PRO A 163 -0.12 -6.90 -5.81
C PRO A 163 -0.11 -7.51 -4.40
N ALA A 164 -0.48 -6.74 -3.40
CA ALA A 164 -0.45 -7.07 -1.98
C ALA A 164 -1.85 -7.13 -1.35
N PRO A 165 -2.18 -8.19 -0.57
CA PRO A 165 -1.43 -9.45 -0.48
C PRO A 165 -1.46 -10.21 -1.81
N ALA A 166 -0.37 -10.92 -2.14
CA ALA A 166 -0.30 -11.64 -3.40
C ALA A 166 -1.39 -12.72 -3.50
N LEU A 167 -2.07 -12.73 -4.65
CA LEU A 167 -3.11 -13.70 -4.98
C LEU A 167 -2.66 -14.49 -6.21
N ARG A 168 -2.60 -15.81 -6.09
CA ARG A 168 -2.19 -16.70 -7.21
C ARG A 168 -3.16 -16.66 -8.39
N GLU A 169 -4.41 -16.31 -8.12
CA GLU A 169 -5.49 -16.11 -9.10
C GLU A 169 -5.44 -14.76 -9.82
N LEU A 170 -4.47 -13.88 -9.51
CA LEU A 170 -4.32 -12.61 -10.22
C LEU A 170 -4.08 -12.86 -11.71
N ASP A 171 -4.99 -12.37 -12.55
CA ASP A 171 -4.82 -12.45 -13.99
C ASP A 171 -3.75 -11.45 -14.45
N MET A 172 -2.60 -11.99 -14.84
CA MET A 172 -1.47 -11.20 -15.31
C MET A 172 -1.76 -10.42 -16.58
N SER A 173 -2.80 -10.77 -17.36
CA SER A 173 -3.21 -9.98 -18.52
C SER A 173 -3.72 -8.59 -18.14
N TYR A 174 -4.31 -8.45 -16.94
CA TYR A 174 -4.67 -7.14 -16.38
C TYR A 174 -3.46 -6.44 -15.76
N ALA A 175 -2.62 -7.16 -15.02
CA ALA A 175 -1.39 -6.59 -14.46
C ALA A 175 -0.48 -5.98 -15.56
N CYS A 176 -0.38 -6.62 -16.71
CA CYS A 176 0.37 -6.11 -17.87
C CYS A 176 -0.22 -4.84 -18.51
N LYS A 177 -1.44 -4.43 -18.14
CA LYS A 177 -2.03 -3.16 -18.57
C LYS A 177 -1.67 -2.00 -17.64
N CYS A 178 -1.17 -2.30 -16.43
CA CYS A 178 -0.73 -1.28 -15.50
C CYS A 178 0.57 -0.62 -15.99
N ASP A 179 0.74 0.64 -15.64
CA ASP A 179 1.96 1.38 -15.92
C ASP A 179 3.06 0.99 -14.93
N PHE A 180 2.68 0.74 -13.66
CA PHE A 180 3.60 0.25 -12.62
C PHE A 180 3.03 -0.97 -11.91
N PHE A 181 3.88 -1.97 -11.71
CA PHE A 181 3.60 -3.15 -10.90
C PHE A 181 4.62 -3.23 -9.77
N VAL A 182 4.16 -3.13 -8.51
CA VAL A 182 5.04 -2.90 -7.36
C VAL A 182 4.89 -4.01 -6.31
N PRO A 183 5.47 -5.21 -6.52
CA PRO A 183 5.53 -6.29 -5.53
C PRO A 183 6.71 -6.10 -4.56
N ASN A 184 6.65 -6.79 -3.42
CA ASN A 184 7.83 -7.13 -2.63
C ASN A 184 8.41 -8.49 -3.05
N GLU A 185 9.51 -8.94 -2.39
CA GLU A 185 10.16 -10.23 -2.69
C GLU A 185 9.19 -11.41 -2.55
N THR A 186 8.44 -11.47 -1.44
CA THR A 186 7.47 -12.57 -1.19
C THR A 186 6.33 -12.58 -2.21
N GLU A 187 5.81 -11.42 -2.55
CA GLU A 187 4.76 -11.28 -3.56
C GLU A 187 5.26 -11.69 -4.94
N LEU A 188 6.49 -11.29 -5.29
CA LEU A 188 7.13 -11.70 -6.53
C LEU A 188 7.30 -13.22 -6.61
N GLU A 189 7.74 -13.88 -5.52
CA GLU A 189 7.86 -15.33 -5.43
C GLU A 189 6.51 -16.03 -5.65
N ILE A 190 5.45 -15.58 -4.96
CA ILE A 190 4.12 -16.16 -5.07
C ILE A 190 3.57 -16.05 -6.49
N LEU A 191 3.76 -14.89 -7.14
CA LEU A 191 3.20 -14.60 -8.47
C LEU A 191 3.98 -15.26 -9.61
N THR A 192 5.29 -15.46 -9.43
CA THR A 192 6.13 -16.08 -10.47
C THR A 192 6.32 -17.58 -10.26
N GLY A 193 6.23 -18.05 -9.01
CA GLY A 193 6.65 -19.39 -8.60
C GLY A 193 8.17 -19.59 -8.63
N MET A 194 8.95 -18.51 -8.79
CA MET A 194 10.41 -18.53 -8.86
C MET A 194 11.01 -18.14 -7.51
N PRO A 195 12.16 -18.72 -7.11
CA PRO A 195 12.83 -18.35 -5.86
C PRO A 195 13.37 -16.90 -5.93
N VAL A 196 13.45 -16.25 -4.75
CA VAL A 196 13.86 -14.83 -4.61
C VAL A 196 14.92 -14.62 -3.51
N ASP A 197 15.63 -15.68 -3.12
CA ASP A 197 16.56 -15.64 -1.99
C ASP A 197 17.80 -14.76 -2.24
N THR A 198 18.17 -14.57 -3.49
CA THR A 198 19.30 -13.73 -3.88
C THR A 198 18.87 -12.63 -4.84
N TYR A 199 19.68 -11.57 -4.93
CA TYR A 199 19.43 -10.48 -5.86
C TYR A 199 19.32 -10.95 -7.32
N ASP A 200 20.16 -11.89 -7.75
CA ASP A 200 20.11 -12.43 -9.12
C ASP A 200 18.82 -13.23 -9.38
N LEU A 201 18.31 -13.95 -8.39
CA LEU A 201 17.04 -14.66 -8.47
C LEU A 201 15.85 -13.68 -8.53
N ILE A 202 15.87 -12.61 -7.72
CA ILE A 202 14.88 -11.53 -7.80
C ILE A 202 14.87 -10.90 -9.19
N ARG A 203 16.06 -10.60 -9.75
CA ARG A 203 16.21 -10.06 -11.11
C ARG A 203 15.61 -10.99 -12.15
N ALA A 204 15.92 -12.28 -12.06
CA ALA A 204 15.38 -13.30 -12.98
C ALA A 204 13.85 -13.39 -12.89
N ALA A 205 13.29 -13.39 -11.67
CA ALA A 205 11.85 -13.41 -11.45
C ALA A 205 11.18 -12.14 -12.00
N ALA A 206 11.74 -10.95 -11.72
CA ALA A 206 11.25 -9.68 -12.27
C ALA A 206 11.30 -9.65 -13.79
N ARG A 207 12.42 -10.11 -14.40
CA ARG A 207 12.60 -10.20 -15.85
C ARG A 207 11.54 -11.10 -16.49
N SER A 208 11.20 -12.23 -15.85
CA SER A 208 10.16 -13.13 -16.35
C SER A 208 8.78 -12.47 -16.49
N LEU A 209 8.48 -11.49 -15.63
CA LEU A 209 7.22 -10.72 -15.70
C LEU A 209 7.29 -9.61 -16.76
N VAL A 210 8.44 -8.95 -16.91
CA VAL A 210 8.66 -7.98 -18.00
C VAL A 210 8.55 -8.69 -19.37
N ASP A 211 9.12 -9.87 -19.51
CA ASP A 211 9.03 -10.68 -20.74
C ASP A 211 7.59 -11.13 -21.06
N LYS A 212 6.72 -11.22 -20.02
CA LYS A 212 5.27 -11.47 -20.19
C LYS A 212 4.47 -10.21 -20.53
N GLY A 213 5.10 -9.04 -20.53
CA GLY A 213 4.47 -7.79 -20.98
C GLY A 213 4.27 -6.71 -19.92
N LEU A 214 4.84 -6.83 -18.72
CA LEU A 214 4.84 -5.72 -17.76
C LEU A 214 5.71 -4.57 -18.28
N ASN A 215 5.19 -3.34 -18.19
CA ASN A 215 5.91 -2.14 -18.62
C ASN A 215 7.01 -1.74 -17.62
N ASN A 216 6.62 -1.52 -16.35
CA ASN A 216 7.53 -1.20 -15.26
C ASN A 216 7.24 -2.13 -14.09
N ILE A 217 8.24 -2.84 -13.61
CA ILE A 217 8.19 -3.54 -12.33
C ILE A 217 9.15 -2.89 -11.35
N ILE A 218 8.66 -2.60 -10.14
CA ILE A 218 9.46 -2.08 -9.03
C ILE A 218 9.36 -3.09 -7.88
N VAL A 219 10.43 -3.84 -7.64
CA VAL A 219 10.47 -4.83 -6.54
C VAL A 219 11.06 -4.18 -5.30
N THR A 220 10.28 -4.08 -4.22
CA THR A 220 10.79 -3.63 -2.92
C THR A 220 11.45 -4.80 -2.19
N MET A 221 12.68 -4.60 -1.66
CA MET A 221 13.52 -5.66 -1.12
C MET A 221 13.99 -5.36 0.31
N GLY A 222 13.17 -4.62 1.09
CA GLY A 222 13.48 -4.26 2.48
C GLY A 222 14.83 -3.56 2.60
N GLU A 223 15.71 -4.11 3.43
CA GLU A 223 17.05 -3.55 3.66
C GLU A 223 18.00 -3.63 2.45
N LYS A 224 17.62 -4.36 1.40
CA LYS A 224 18.36 -4.40 0.13
C LYS A 224 17.96 -3.27 -0.83
N GLY A 225 16.91 -2.48 -0.50
CA GLY A 225 16.43 -1.37 -1.33
C GLY A 225 15.31 -1.74 -2.28
N ALA A 226 15.37 -1.24 -3.52
CA ALA A 226 14.37 -1.50 -4.55
C ALA A 226 15.01 -1.68 -5.92
N LEU A 227 14.44 -2.57 -6.73
CA LEU A 227 14.84 -2.84 -8.11
C LEU A 227 13.75 -2.33 -9.04
N TRP A 228 14.07 -1.41 -9.95
CA TRP A 228 13.21 -1.06 -11.07
C TRP A 228 13.71 -1.73 -12.36
N MET A 229 12.79 -2.33 -13.09
CA MET A 229 13.10 -3.00 -14.34
C MET A 229 12.01 -2.73 -15.38
N THR A 230 12.46 -2.45 -16.58
CA THR A 230 11.67 -2.41 -17.82
C THR A 230 12.29 -3.37 -18.84
N ARG A 231 11.78 -3.35 -20.06
CA ARG A 231 12.40 -4.10 -21.15
C ARG A 231 13.86 -3.69 -21.37
N ASP A 232 14.13 -2.37 -21.32
CA ASP A 232 15.40 -1.78 -21.76
C ASP A 232 16.24 -1.21 -20.61
N GLN A 233 15.69 -1.12 -19.39
CA GLN A 233 16.33 -0.50 -18.24
C GLN A 233 16.29 -1.40 -17.02
N GLU A 234 17.33 -1.29 -16.21
CA GLU A 234 17.44 -1.91 -14.90
C GLU A 234 18.17 -0.95 -13.97
N VAL A 235 17.52 -0.57 -12.85
CA VAL A 235 18.08 0.36 -11.87
C VAL A 235 17.87 -0.23 -10.46
N HIS A 236 18.94 -0.30 -9.69
CA HIS A 236 18.90 -0.64 -8.27
C HIS A 236 19.07 0.61 -7.42
N VAL A 237 18.08 0.88 -6.57
CA VAL A 237 18.14 1.93 -5.56
C VAL A 237 18.44 1.26 -4.21
N PRO A 238 19.61 1.51 -3.59
CA PRO A 238 19.93 0.91 -2.30
C PRO A 238 19.04 1.45 -1.18
N ALA A 239 18.84 0.66 -0.13
CA ALA A 239 18.15 1.12 1.05
C ALA A 239 19.02 2.09 1.88
N PHE A 240 18.37 3.02 2.56
CA PHE A 240 19.01 3.88 3.54
C PHE A 240 19.13 3.14 4.88
N LYS A 241 20.32 3.19 5.48
CA LYS A 241 20.59 2.54 6.77
C LYS A 241 20.00 3.32 7.92
N VAL A 242 19.07 2.72 8.63
CA VAL A 242 18.42 3.29 9.81
C VAL A 242 18.29 2.22 10.91
N ASN A 243 18.04 2.66 12.15
CA ASN A 243 17.68 1.75 13.23
C ASN A 243 16.17 1.48 13.17
N ALA A 244 15.78 0.37 12.57
CA ALA A 244 14.38 -0.01 12.44
C ALA A 244 13.78 -0.38 13.82
N VAL A 245 12.61 0.18 14.11
CA VAL A 245 11.79 -0.08 15.30
C VAL A 245 10.57 -0.92 14.94
N ASP A 246 9.91 -0.59 13.82
CA ASP A 246 8.72 -1.28 13.33
C ASP A 246 8.66 -1.16 11.80
N THR A 247 8.66 -2.29 11.10
CA THR A 247 8.66 -2.33 9.62
C THR A 247 7.25 -2.35 9.02
N SER A 248 6.21 -2.30 9.87
CA SER A 248 4.81 -2.30 9.41
C SER A 248 4.51 -1.10 8.53
N GLY A 249 3.93 -1.35 7.35
CA GLY A 249 3.53 -0.31 6.41
C GLY A 249 4.67 0.38 5.64
N ALA A 250 5.91 -0.10 5.74
CA ALA A 250 7.04 0.45 4.99
C ALA A 250 6.83 0.37 3.47
N GLY A 251 6.26 -0.73 2.98
CA GLY A 251 5.88 -0.89 1.57
C GLY A 251 4.80 0.12 1.15
N ASP A 252 3.80 0.35 1.99
CA ASP A 252 2.76 1.36 1.73
C ASP A 252 3.32 2.78 1.75
N ALA A 253 4.24 3.06 2.70
CA ALA A 253 5.00 4.32 2.75
C ALA A 253 5.79 4.55 1.46
N PHE A 254 6.50 3.53 0.98
CA PHE A 254 7.23 3.58 -0.30
C PHE A 254 6.29 3.92 -1.46
N ILE A 255 5.17 3.23 -1.59
CA ILE A 255 4.23 3.41 -2.70
C ILE A 255 3.58 4.79 -2.68
N GLY A 256 3.10 5.26 -1.50
CA GLY A 256 2.50 6.59 -1.39
C GLY A 256 3.50 7.71 -1.69
N CYS A 257 4.73 7.59 -1.23
CA CYS A 257 5.80 8.55 -1.54
C CYS A 257 6.22 8.48 -3.02
N PHE A 258 6.38 7.28 -3.58
CA PHE A 258 6.64 7.10 -5.01
C PHE A 258 5.56 7.78 -5.86
N ALA A 259 4.28 7.51 -5.57
CA ALA A 259 3.17 8.11 -6.28
C ALA A 259 3.21 9.65 -6.23
N HIS A 260 3.49 10.22 -5.04
CA HIS A 260 3.61 11.68 -4.86
C HIS A 260 4.69 12.28 -5.77
N TYR A 261 5.91 11.76 -5.73
CA TYR A 261 7.02 12.36 -6.50
C TYR A 261 6.96 12.02 -7.98
N TYR A 262 6.43 10.85 -8.33
CA TYR A 262 6.27 10.46 -9.72
C TYR A 262 5.27 11.36 -10.46
N VAL A 263 4.10 11.64 -9.91
CA VAL A 263 3.11 12.52 -10.57
C VAL A 263 3.61 13.97 -10.73
N GLN A 264 4.61 14.39 -9.96
CA GLN A 264 5.21 15.73 -10.08
C GLN A 264 6.30 15.81 -11.15
N SER A 265 7.09 14.75 -11.33
CA SER A 265 8.31 14.80 -12.14
C SER A 265 8.30 13.90 -13.38
N GLY A 266 7.52 12.82 -13.36
CA GLY A 266 7.61 11.74 -14.35
C GLY A 266 8.91 10.92 -14.28
N ASP A 267 9.79 11.20 -13.30
CA ASP A 267 11.08 10.54 -13.14
C ASP A 267 10.98 9.39 -12.14
N VAL A 268 10.99 8.17 -12.66
CA VAL A 268 10.84 6.92 -11.88
C VAL A 268 12.01 6.74 -10.90
N GLU A 269 13.24 6.93 -11.35
CA GLU A 269 14.43 6.71 -10.51
C GLU A 269 14.48 7.73 -9.36
N ALA A 270 14.25 9.01 -9.65
CA ALA A 270 14.20 10.05 -8.62
C ALA A 270 13.07 9.81 -7.60
N ALA A 271 11.87 9.41 -8.08
CA ALA A 271 10.75 9.07 -7.21
C ALA A 271 11.06 7.85 -6.33
N MET A 272 11.72 6.81 -6.87
CA MET A 272 12.13 5.64 -6.10
C MET A 272 13.16 5.95 -5.02
N LYS A 273 14.14 6.82 -5.29
CA LYS A 273 15.14 7.25 -4.28
C LYS A 273 14.45 7.93 -3.09
N LYS A 274 13.52 8.85 -3.37
CA LYS A 274 12.75 9.51 -2.33
C LYS A 274 11.83 8.54 -1.60
N ALA A 275 11.19 7.61 -2.30
CA ALA A 275 10.34 6.58 -1.71
C ALA A 275 11.12 5.64 -0.78
N ALA A 276 12.33 5.23 -1.16
CA ALA A 276 13.22 4.43 -0.32
C ALA A 276 13.62 5.17 0.96
N LEU A 277 13.91 6.45 0.87
CA LEU A 277 14.23 7.29 2.04
C LEU A 277 13.02 7.50 2.95
N PHE A 278 11.83 7.73 2.38
CA PHE A 278 10.58 7.88 3.13
C PHE A 278 10.21 6.59 3.88
N ALA A 279 10.35 5.44 3.21
CA ALA A 279 10.16 4.13 3.82
C ALA A 279 11.20 3.87 4.93
N ALA A 280 12.45 4.26 4.74
CA ALA A 280 13.48 4.18 5.78
C ALA A 280 13.15 5.05 7.00
N PHE A 281 12.60 6.26 6.81
CA PHE A 281 12.11 7.07 7.93
C PHE A 281 10.98 6.35 8.66
N SER A 282 9.98 5.83 7.93
CA SER A 282 8.78 5.24 8.51
C SER A 282 9.09 4.09 9.46
N VAL A 283 10.11 3.29 9.19
CA VAL A 283 10.48 2.15 10.06
C VAL A 283 11.19 2.56 11.35
N THR A 284 11.57 3.82 11.54
CA THR A 284 12.15 4.33 12.79
C THR A 284 11.10 4.63 13.87
N GLY A 285 9.82 4.70 13.49
CA GLY A 285 8.67 4.89 14.38
C GLY A 285 7.87 3.60 14.61
N LYS A 286 6.85 3.68 15.47
CA LYS A 286 5.90 2.57 15.71
C LYS A 286 4.58 2.80 15.00
N GLY A 287 4.03 1.73 14.43
CA GLY A 287 2.76 1.71 13.70
C GLY A 287 2.94 2.09 12.23
N THR A 288 1.82 2.15 11.49
CA THR A 288 1.78 2.42 10.06
C THR A 288 1.67 3.93 9.78
N GLN A 289 0.47 4.45 9.60
CA GLN A 289 0.22 5.85 9.27
C GLN A 289 0.82 6.85 10.28
N SER A 290 0.92 6.45 11.56
CA SER A 290 1.50 7.28 12.63
C SER A 290 3.02 7.46 12.51
N SER A 291 3.72 6.54 11.85
CA SER A 291 5.18 6.60 11.66
C SER A 291 5.59 7.36 10.39
N TYR A 292 4.67 7.61 9.48
CA TYR A 292 4.98 8.33 8.25
C TYR A 292 5.31 9.81 8.56
N PRO A 293 6.41 10.36 8.02
CA PRO A 293 6.77 11.76 8.25
C PRO A 293 5.79 12.72 7.57
N SER A 294 5.65 13.93 8.13
CA SER A 294 5.12 15.07 7.39
C SER A 294 6.11 15.52 6.32
N ILE A 295 5.67 16.40 5.40
CA ILE A 295 6.55 16.94 4.36
C ILE A 295 7.74 17.70 4.98
N GLU A 296 7.52 18.43 6.09
CA GLU A 296 8.58 19.16 6.79
C GLU A 296 9.61 18.20 7.38
N GLN A 297 9.14 17.18 8.12
CA GLN A 297 10.01 16.15 8.70
C GLN A 297 10.79 15.39 7.61
N PHE A 298 10.13 15.10 6.50
CA PHE A 298 10.77 14.41 5.39
C PHE A 298 11.83 15.27 4.71
N ASN A 299 11.58 16.56 4.49
CA ASN A 299 12.55 17.47 3.90
C ASN A 299 13.79 17.66 4.80
N GLU A 300 13.61 17.72 6.13
CA GLU A 300 14.74 17.74 7.08
C GLU A 300 15.56 16.43 6.96
N PHE A 301 14.88 15.28 6.91
CA PHE A 301 15.54 13.98 6.80
C PHE A 301 16.24 13.80 5.44
N LEU A 302 15.66 14.31 4.37
CA LEU A 302 16.25 14.32 3.02
C LEU A 302 17.59 15.10 3.05
N THR A 303 17.59 16.32 3.60
CA THR A 303 18.79 17.17 3.68
C THR A 303 19.93 16.53 4.48
N LEU A 304 19.61 15.66 5.45
CA LEU A 304 20.62 14.96 6.25
C LEU A 304 21.21 13.72 5.54
N ASN A 305 20.59 13.26 4.45
CA ASN A 305 20.96 12.03 3.74
C ASN A 305 21.38 12.27 2.26
N GLU A 306 21.33 13.51 1.78
CA GLU A 306 21.95 13.98 0.54
C GLU A 306 23.42 14.34 0.80
#